data_e9ad952e6f47088f125bd463f5bdb0d9
#
_entry.id   e9ad952e6f47088f125bd463f5bdb0d9
#
_cell.length_a   1.000
_cell.length_b   1.000
_cell.length_c   1.000
_cell.angle_alpha   90.00
_cell.angle_beta   90.00
_cell.angle_gamma   90.00
#
_symmetry.space_group_name_H-M   'P 1'
#
loop_
_entity.id
_entity.type
_entity.pdbx_description
1 polymer ?
#
loop_
_entity_poly.entity_id
_entity_poly.type
_entity_poly.pdbx_seq_one_letter_code
_entity_poly.pdbx_strand_id
1 'polypeptide(L)'
;MVGPRFIDVCAGAGGLALGLEQAGFEPVLLLDNKRVACDTLRLNRPTWEVLEDDLRVYVPSATLRDVDLLSAGLPRVKSNAGGSRSKSDDELSLVKATVSLMHEIQPKALLLENVPNLATAREYEDIRRFVREELEHLGYRFMWFVLNAANFGVPQDRKQGVLVALAKPYFEAFRPPAPTIREHRSVGAALGPSMASRGWSQVEQWAAQANRVAPTLVGGSERRGGADLGPTGSRRAWAGIGVDGSVLADIVPGSDFIWAPEQGRSGMVRITVDQAALLQGFPPEWKFAGKKTARYRQVGHASPPPVGKALGLAIQAALNEPKSVVAG
;
A
#
# COMPACT_ATOMS: atom_id res chain seq x y z
N MET A 1 -24.47 -11.49 -9.36
CA MET A 1 -23.53 -11.19 -10.46
C MET A 1 -22.13 -11.44 -9.91
N VAL A 2 -21.28 -12.12 -10.67
CA VAL A 2 -19.86 -12.31 -10.35
C VAL A 2 -19.19 -10.93 -10.45
N GLY A 3 -18.36 -10.56 -9.48
CA GLY A 3 -17.64 -9.28 -9.49
C GLY A 3 -16.61 -9.20 -10.61
N PRO A 4 -16.08 -8.01 -10.92
CA PRO A 4 -14.97 -7.88 -11.86
C PRO A 4 -13.73 -8.60 -11.32
N ARG A 5 -12.96 -9.27 -12.19
CA ARG A 5 -11.82 -10.12 -11.83
C ARG A 5 -10.51 -9.35 -11.89
N PHE A 6 -9.60 -9.63 -10.95
CA PHE A 6 -8.28 -9.00 -10.95
C PHE A 6 -7.12 -9.96 -10.70
N ILE A 7 -5.97 -9.55 -11.20
CA ILE A 7 -4.65 -10.12 -10.88
C ILE A 7 -3.86 -9.07 -10.13
N ASP A 8 -3.18 -9.45 -9.02
CA ASP A 8 -2.30 -8.54 -8.27
C ASP A 8 -0.86 -9.05 -8.30
N VAL A 9 0.05 -8.31 -8.91
CA VAL A 9 1.47 -8.66 -8.97
C VAL A 9 2.28 -7.80 -8.00
N CYS A 10 3.33 -8.39 -7.43
CA CYS A 10 4.04 -7.85 -6.26
C CYS A 10 3.05 -7.58 -5.11
N ALA A 11 2.15 -8.54 -4.87
CA ALA A 11 1.01 -8.41 -3.98
C ALA A 11 1.40 -8.12 -2.51
N GLY A 12 2.64 -8.44 -2.11
CA GLY A 12 3.15 -8.22 -0.76
C GLY A 12 2.25 -8.86 0.29
N ALA A 13 1.93 -8.11 1.34
CA ALA A 13 1.02 -8.57 2.39
C ALA A 13 -0.46 -8.41 2.06
N GLY A 14 -0.80 -8.12 0.81
CA GLY A 14 -2.18 -8.04 0.33
C GLY A 14 -2.92 -6.74 0.63
N GLY A 15 -2.21 -5.64 0.91
CA GLY A 15 -2.90 -4.39 1.23
C GLY A 15 -3.72 -3.84 0.06
N LEU A 16 -3.16 -3.85 -1.16
CA LEU A 16 -3.87 -3.45 -2.37
C LEU A 16 -4.99 -4.45 -2.70
N ALA A 17 -4.67 -5.75 -2.71
CA ALA A 17 -5.62 -6.83 -2.99
C ALA A 17 -6.82 -6.82 -2.04
N LEU A 18 -6.60 -6.64 -0.73
CA LEU A 18 -7.68 -6.50 0.27
C LEU A 18 -8.57 -5.29 -0.04
N GLY A 19 -7.97 -4.16 -0.42
CA GLY A 19 -8.73 -2.98 -0.83
C GLY A 19 -9.59 -3.23 -2.06
N LEU A 20 -9.05 -3.91 -3.06
CA LEU A 20 -9.78 -4.29 -4.28
C LEU A 20 -10.90 -5.30 -3.98
N GLU A 21 -10.65 -6.31 -3.12
CA GLU A 21 -11.69 -7.23 -2.63
C GLU A 21 -12.84 -6.44 -1.96
N GLN A 22 -12.52 -5.47 -1.09
CA GLN A 22 -13.51 -4.61 -0.44
C GLN A 22 -14.25 -3.67 -1.40
N ALA A 23 -13.71 -3.44 -2.59
CA ALA A 23 -14.38 -2.72 -3.67
C ALA A 23 -15.25 -3.63 -4.55
N GLY A 24 -15.29 -4.94 -4.27
CA GLY A 24 -16.10 -5.92 -5.00
C GLY A 24 -15.39 -6.60 -6.17
N PHE A 25 -14.07 -6.49 -6.27
CA PHE A 25 -13.28 -7.26 -7.23
C PHE A 25 -13.01 -8.68 -6.70
N GLU A 26 -13.00 -9.66 -7.60
CA GLU A 26 -12.68 -11.06 -7.30
C GLU A 26 -11.23 -11.37 -7.71
N PRO A 27 -10.35 -11.80 -6.77
CA PRO A 27 -8.98 -12.15 -7.10
C PRO A 27 -8.91 -13.44 -7.89
N VAL A 28 -8.18 -13.43 -9.00
CA VAL A 28 -7.90 -14.62 -9.83
C VAL A 28 -6.53 -15.16 -9.51
N LEU A 29 -5.54 -14.27 -9.32
CA LEU A 29 -4.16 -14.64 -9.00
C LEU A 29 -3.49 -13.50 -8.25
N LEU A 30 -2.76 -13.84 -7.17
CA LEU A 30 -1.85 -12.94 -6.49
C LEU A 30 -0.42 -13.51 -6.61
N LEU A 31 0.51 -12.68 -7.07
CA LEU A 31 1.90 -13.08 -7.28
C LEU A 31 2.85 -12.23 -6.44
N ASP A 32 3.75 -12.89 -5.71
CA ASP A 32 4.86 -12.23 -5.01
C ASP A 32 6.08 -13.17 -4.94
N ASN A 33 7.29 -12.64 -5.00
CA ASN A 33 8.51 -13.44 -4.91
C ASN A 33 8.99 -13.70 -3.48
N LYS A 34 8.27 -13.22 -2.48
CA LYS A 34 8.60 -13.42 -1.06
C LYS A 34 7.67 -14.42 -0.42
N ARG A 35 8.20 -15.59 -0.08
CA ARG A 35 7.46 -16.65 0.60
C ARG A 35 6.66 -16.13 1.80
N VAL A 36 7.24 -15.28 2.64
CA VAL A 36 6.56 -14.74 3.82
C VAL A 36 5.35 -13.86 3.47
N ALA A 37 5.36 -13.18 2.31
CA ALA A 37 4.23 -12.44 1.79
C ALA A 37 3.13 -13.39 1.30
N CYS A 38 3.50 -14.40 0.51
CA CYS A 38 2.59 -15.46 0.08
C CYS A 38 1.94 -16.20 1.26
N ASP A 39 2.73 -16.51 2.30
CA ASP A 39 2.22 -17.13 3.53
C ASP A 39 1.22 -16.23 4.25
N THR A 40 1.43 -14.91 4.26
CA THR A 40 0.48 -13.93 4.80
C THR A 40 -0.84 -13.92 4.03
N LEU A 41 -0.78 -13.95 2.71
CA LEU A 41 -1.97 -14.00 1.86
C LEU A 41 -2.79 -15.27 2.11
N ARG A 42 -2.15 -16.43 2.06
CA ARG A 42 -2.77 -17.75 2.31
C ARG A 42 -3.37 -17.86 3.73
N LEU A 43 -2.70 -17.27 4.71
CA LEU A 43 -3.18 -17.25 6.11
C LEU A 43 -4.51 -16.50 6.25
N ASN A 44 -4.68 -15.39 5.56
CA ASN A 44 -5.86 -14.54 5.68
C ASN A 44 -6.97 -14.90 4.68
N ARG A 45 -6.60 -15.45 3.53
CA ARG A 45 -7.52 -15.81 2.46
C ARG A 45 -7.11 -17.16 1.86
N PRO A 46 -7.46 -18.29 2.51
CA PRO A 46 -7.09 -19.63 2.05
C PRO A 46 -7.62 -19.99 0.66
N THR A 47 -8.64 -19.31 0.19
CA THR A 47 -9.28 -19.50 -1.12
C THR A 47 -8.63 -18.70 -2.25
N TRP A 48 -7.75 -17.76 -1.92
CA TRP A 48 -7.05 -17.01 -2.96
C TRP A 48 -5.96 -17.87 -3.62
N GLU A 49 -5.90 -17.82 -4.94
CA GLU A 49 -4.77 -18.42 -5.67
C GLU A 49 -3.53 -17.52 -5.49
N VAL A 50 -2.52 -18.05 -4.81
CA VAL A 50 -1.29 -17.30 -4.47
C VAL A 50 -0.08 -18.03 -5.04
N LEU A 51 0.62 -17.40 -5.97
CA LEU A 51 1.82 -17.89 -6.61
C LEU A 51 3.08 -17.22 -6.05
N GLU A 52 4.06 -18.01 -5.60
CA GLU A 52 5.39 -17.55 -5.24
C GLU A 52 6.28 -17.60 -6.47
N ASP A 53 6.46 -16.46 -7.17
CA ASP A 53 7.27 -16.36 -8.39
C ASP A 53 7.82 -14.95 -8.59
N ASP A 54 8.83 -14.81 -9.46
CA ASP A 54 9.39 -13.51 -9.83
C ASP A 54 8.67 -12.93 -11.05
N LEU A 55 8.06 -11.78 -10.87
CA LEU A 55 7.33 -11.06 -11.92
C LEU A 55 8.13 -10.89 -13.22
N ARG A 56 9.46 -10.77 -13.14
CA ARG A 56 10.34 -10.53 -14.30
C ARG A 56 10.46 -11.71 -15.24
N VAL A 57 10.16 -12.91 -14.75
CA VAL A 57 10.23 -14.18 -15.51
C VAL A 57 8.89 -14.90 -15.59
N TYR A 58 7.88 -14.36 -14.91
CA TYR A 58 6.55 -14.94 -14.90
C TYR A 58 5.91 -14.90 -16.29
N VAL A 59 5.38 -16.03 -16.72
CA VAL A 59 4.62 -16.16 -17.98
C VAL A 59 3.16 -16.48 -17.63
N PRO A 60 2.21 -15.59 -17.93
CA PRO A 60 0.81 -15.81 -17.57
C PRO A 60 0.18 -16.95 -18.40
N SER A 61 -0.68 -17.72 -17.76
CA SER A 61 -1.54 -18.69 -18.47
C SER A 61 -2.55 -17.96 -19.36
N ALA A 62 -2.91 -18.56 -20.48
CA ALA A 62 -3.94 -18.03 -21.37
C ALA A 62 -5.32 -17.88 -20.70
N THR A 63 -5.58 -18.59 -19.58
CA THR A 63 -6.80 -18.45 -18.78
C THR A 63 -6.90 -17.12 -18.03
N LEU A 64 -5.80 -16.37 -17.91
CA LEU A 64 -5.74 -15.06 -17.29
C LEU A 64 -6.01 -13.90 -18.25
N ARG A 65 -6.22 -14.22 -19.53
CA ARG A 65 -6.57 -13.21 -20.54
C ARG A 65 -7.93 -12.58 -20.24
N ASP A 66 -8.06 -11.31 -20.60
CA ASP A 66 -9.31 -10.55 -20.49
C ASP A 66 -9.86 -10.41 -19.04
N VAL A 67 -9.00 -10.47 -18.02
CA VAL A 67 -9.41 -10.06 -16.67
C VAL A 67 -9.72 -8.56 -16.67
N ASP A 68 -10.52 -8.12 -15.70
CA ASP A 68 -10.95 -6.73 -15.66
C ASP A 68 -9.83 -5.79 -15.22
N LEU A 69 -8.95 -6.24 -14.30
CA LEU A 69 -7.90 -5.41 -13.74
C LEU A 69 -6.60 -6.19 -13.54
N LEU A 70 -5.49 -5.62 -13.99
CA LEU A 70 -4.14 -5.95 -13.53
C LEU A 70 -3.72 -4.89 -12.51
N SER A 71 -3.42 -5.29 -11.26
CA SER A 71 -2.92 -4.40 -10.22
C SER A 71 -1.46 -4.73 -9.86
N ALA A 72 -0.71 -3.73 -9.41
CA ALA A 72 0.68 -3.86 -9.02
C ALA A 72 1.06 -2.87 -7.91
N GLY A 73 1.29 -3.38 -6.70
CA GLY A 73 1.88 -2.65 -5.59
C GLY A 73 3.39 -2.78 -5.59
N LEU A 74 4.07 -2.13 -6.53
CA LEU A 74 5.49 -2.37 -6.78
C LEU A 74 6.41 -1.89 -5.64
N PRO A 75 7.56 -2.56 -5.40
CA PRO A 75 8.61 -2.05 -4.52
C PRO A 75 8.95 -0.59 -4.84
N ARG A 76 9.10 0.22 -3.78
CA ARG A 76 9.33 1.66 -3.92
C ARG A 76 10.62 1.96 -4.67
N VAL A 77 10.50 2.64 -5.79
CA VAL A 77 11.63 3.15 -6.54
C VAL A 77 12.37 4.19 -5.68
N LYS A 78 13.68 4.05 -5.56
CA LYS A 78 14.54 4.95 -4.77
C LYS A 78 15.17 5.98 -5.68
N SER A 79 15.19 7.25 -5.23
CA SER A 79 15.93 8.27 -5.94
C SER A 79 17.43 7.99 -5.93
N ASN A 80 18.11 8.31 -7.02
CA ASN A 80 19.56 8.10 -7.20
C ASN A 80 20.45 8.87 -6.22
N ALA A 81 19.90 9.83 -5.47
CA ALA A 81 20.62 10.67 -4.52
C ALA A 81 21.21 9.95 -3.28
N GLY A 82 20.90 8.66 -3.08
CA GLY A 82 21.36 7.91 -1.91
C GLY A 82 21.49 6.40 -2.08
N GLY A 83 21.40 5.87 -3.30
CA GLY A 83 21.40 4.42 -3.56
C GLY A 83 22.30 4.01 -4.74
N SER A 84 22.79 2.78 -4.72
CA SER A 84 23.49 2.17 -5.85
C SER A 84 22.58 2.14 -7.10
N ARG A 85 23.08 2.54 -8.28
CA ARG A 85 22.38 2.49 -9.57
C ARG A 85 21.70 1.12 -9.81
N SER A 86 22.36 0.02 -9.46
CA SER A 86 21.85 -1.33 -9.66
C SER A 86 20.49 -1.63 -8.96
N LYS A 87 20.17 -0.93 -7.86
CA LYS A 87 18.89 -1.14 -7.15
C LYS A 87 17.73 -0.34 -7.74
N SER A 88 18.01 0.84 -8.27
CA SER A 88 17.03 1.62 -9.01
C SER A 88 16.63 0.89 -10.29
N ASP A 89 17.59 0.25 -10.96
CA ASP A 89 17.36 -0.51 -12.19
C ASP A 89 16.52 -1.76 -11.93
N ASP A 90 16.73 -2.46 -10.80
CA ASP A 90 15.92 -3.60 -10.38
C ASP A 90 14.45 -3.22 -10.13
N GLU A 91 14.23 -2.09 -9.43
CA GLU A 91 12.88 -1.60 -9.12
C GLU A 91 12.15 -1.11 -10.39
N LEU A 92 12.84 -0.44 -11.30
CA LEU A 92 12.32 -0.01 -12.61
C LEU A 92 12.05 -1.20 -13.55
N SER A 93 12.81 -2.29 -13.43
CA SER A 93 12.57 -3.51 -14.20
C SER A 93 11.21 -4.14 -13.87
N LEU A 94 10.73 -4.00 -12.63
CA LEU A 94 9.40 -4.48 -12.24
C LEU A 94 8.28 -3.63 -12.85
N VAL A 95 8.48 -2.31 -13.01
CA VAL A 95 7.54 -1.46 -13.76
C VAL A 95 7.44 -1.95 -15.21
N LYS A 96 8.58 -2.20 -15.85
CA LYS A 96 8.62 -2.72 -17.23
C LYS A 96 7.95 -4.08 -17.34
N ALA A 97 8.25 -5.01 -16.41
CA ALA A 97 7.64 -6.33 -16.40
C ALA A 97 6.11 -6.27 -16.22
N THR A 98 5.62 -5.38 -15.36
CA THR A 98 4.17 -5.15 -15.18
C THR A 98 3.52 -4.67 -16.48
N VAL A 99 4.16 -3.72 -17.18
CA VAL A 99 3.65 -3.20 -18.45
C VAL A 99 3.73 -4.26 -19.54
N SER A 100 4.79 -5.11 -19.56
CA SER A 100 4.89 -6.22 -20.50
C SER A 100 3.75 -7.24 -20.33
N LEU A 101 3.27 -7.48 -19.11
CA LEU A 101 2.11 -8.35 -18.87
C LEU A 101 0.82 -7.83 -19.52
N MET A 102 0.72 -6.52 -19.81
CA MET A 102 -0.43 -5.95 -20.52
C MET A 102 -0.59 -6.53 -21.93
N HIS A 103 0.51 -6.91 -22.58
CA HIS A 103 0.47 -7.55 -23.90
C HIS A 103 -0.11 -8.96 -23.84
N GLU A 104 0.19 -9.71 -22.77
CA GLU A 104 -0.21 -11.10 -22.62
C GLU A 104 -1.63 -11.23 -22.05
N ILE A 105 -1.93 -10.45 -21.01
CA ILE A 105 -3.17 -10.53 -20.24
C ILE A 105 -4.30 -9.73 -20.89
N GLN A 106 -3.99 -8.57 -21.49
CA GLN A 106 -4.94 -7.63 -22.12
C GLN A 106 -6.11 -7.26 -21.18
N PRO A 107 -5.83 -6.84 -19.92
CA PRO A 107 -6.89 -6.50 -18.98
C PRO A 107 -7.64 -5.24 -19.44
N LYS A 108 -8.86 -5.01 -18.94
CA LYS A 108 -9.59 -3.75 -19.23
C LYS A 108 -8.93 -2.54 -18.56
N ALA A 109 -8.27 -2.75 -17.42
CA ALA A 109 -7.59 -1.71 -16.66
C ALA A 109 -6.24 -2.18 -16.10
N LEU A 110 -5.31 -1.22 -15.91
CA LEU A 110 -4.07 -1.36 -15.12
C LEU A 110 -4.13 -0.38 -13.95
N LEU A 111 -3.77 -0.84 -12.76
CA LEU A 111 -3.52 -0.04 -11.56
C LEU A 111 -2.09 -0.29 -11.08
N LEU A 112 -1.23 0.73 -11.09
CA LEU A 112 0.12 0.66 -10.55
C LEU A 112 0.28 1.67 -9.41
N GLU A 113 0.76 1.21 -8.26
CA GLU A 113 1.07 2.04 -7.09
C GLU A 113 2.57 2.05 -6.81
N ASN A 114 3.11 3.23 -6.52
CA ASN A 114 4.51 3.43 -6.14
C ASN A 114 4.67 4.74 -5.32
N VAL A 115 5.90 5.24 -5.21
CA VAL A 115 6.19 6.53 -4.57
C VAL A 115 5.68 7.71 -5.43
N PRO A 116 5.31 8.85 -4.80
CA PRO A 116 4.85 10.04 -5.52
C PRO A 116 5.80 10.51 -6.62
N ASN A 117 7.10 10.41 -6.36
CA ASN A 117 8.13 10.85 -7.30
C ASN A 117 8.08 10.10 -8.63
N LEU A 118 7.68 8.82 -8.65
CA LEU A 118 7.51 8.08 -9.90
C LEU A 118 6.49 8.75 -10.82
N ALA A 119 5.44 9.33 -10.24
CA ALA A 119 4.41 10.04 -10.99
C ALA A 119 4.81 11.47 -11.41
N THR A 120 5.69 12.14 -10.65
CA THR A 120 5.87 13.60 -10.78
C THR A 120 7.31 14.06 -11.03
N ALA A 121 8.33 13.33 -10.55
CA ALA A 121 9.72 13.80 -10.60
C ALA A 121 10.36 13.59 -11.97
N ARG A 122 11.19 14.56 -12.40
CA ARG A 122 11.87 14.55 -13.70
C ARG A 122 12.82 13.35 -13.87
N GLU A 123 13.43 12.88 -12.79
CA GLU A 123 14.36 11.75 -12.80
C GLU A 123 13.74 10.43 -13.29
N TYR A 124 12.39 10.33 -13.27
CA TYR A 124 11.64 9.15 -13.74
C TYR A 124 10.95 9.38 -15.11
N GLU A 125 11.32 10.44 -15.85
CA GLU A 125 10.68 10.74 -17.14
C GLU A 125 10.89 9.62 -18.17
N ASP A 126 12.06 9.00 -18.20
CA ASP A 126 12.36 7.93 -19.15
C ASP A 126 11.48 6.69 -18.93
N ILE A 127 11.23 6.31 -17.65
CA ILE A 127 10.32 5.18 -17.36
C ILE A 127 8.86 5.56 -17.66
N ARG A 128 8.44 6.80 -17.36
CA ARG A 128 7.08 7.25 -17.72
C ARG A 128 6.89 7.31 -19.24
N ARG A 129 7.92 7.70 -20.00
CA ARG A 129 7.89 7.69 -21.47
C ARG A 129 7.73 6.26 -21.98
N PHE A 130 8.53 5.30 -21.49
CA PHE A 130 8.37 3.89 -21.81
C PHE A 130 6.95 3.39 -21.53
N VAL A 131 6.44 3.64 -20.33
CA VAL A 131 5.07 3.25 -19.92
C VAL A 131 4.01 3.85 -20.85
N ARG A 132 4.17 5.11 -21.24
CA ARG A 132 3.28 5.81 -22.17
C ARG A 132 3.27 5.14 -23.53
N GLU A 133 4.45 4.95 -24.12
CA GLU A 133 4.61 4.38 -25.46
C GLU A 133 3.98 2.99 -25.56
N GLU A 134 4.21 2.13 -24.56
CA GLU A 134 3.64 0.79 -24.51
C GLU A 134 2.12 0.80 -24.34
N LEU A 135 1.59 1.60 -23.42
CA LEU A 135 0.15 1.68 -23.16
C LEU A 135 -0.62 2.27 -24.35
N GLU A 136 -0.07 3.31 -25.00
CA GLU A 136 -0.64 3.92 -26.20
C GLU A 136 -0.65 2.94 -27.38
N HIS A 137 0.45 2.18 -27.57
CA HIS A 137 0.56 1.13 -28.56
C HIS A 137 -0.54 0.06 -28.40
N LEU A 138 -0.82 -0.33 -27.16
CA LEU A 138 -1.87 -1.29 -26.81
C LEU A 138 -3.30 -0.70 -26.84
N GLY A 139 -3.44 0.59 -27.12
CA GLY A 139 -4.74 1.26 -27.23
C GLY A 139 -5.35 1.70 -25.90
N TYR A 140 -4.55 1.74 -24.81
CA TYR A 140 -4.99 2.29 -23.54
C TYR A 140 -4.80 3.80 -23.48
N ARG A 141 -5.66 4.45 -22.67
CA ARG A 141 -5.44 5.80 -22.16
C ARG A 141 -5.13 5.71 -20.67
N PHE A 142 -4.38 6.65 -20.15
CA PHE A 142 -3.90 6.57 -18.77
C PHE A 142 -3.76 7.95 -18.11
N MET A 143 -3.67 7.92 -16.79
CA MET A 143 -3.45 9.09 -15.95
C MET A 143 -2.49 8.76 -14.81
N TRP A 144 -1.51 9.63 -14.57
CA TRP A 144 -0.71 9.65 -13.35
C TRP A 144 -1.24 10.67 -12.38
N PHE A 145 -1.34 10.33 -11.10
CA PHE A 145 -1.75 11.25 -10.05
C PHE A 145 -1.17 10.85 -8.70
N VAL A 146 -1.31 11.71 -7.69
CA VAL A 146 -0.83 11.47 -6.32
C VAL A 146 -2.02 11.49 -5.37
N LEU A 147 -2.10 10.48 -4.51
CA LEU A 147 -3.06 10.40 -3.40
C LEU A 147 -2.34 10.50 -2.07
N ASN A 148 -3.04 11.00 -1.05
CA ASN A 148 -2.62 10.86 0.34
C ASN A 148 -3.59 9.92 1.07
N ALA A 149 -3.06 8.84 1.64
CA ALA A 149 -3.84 7.84 2.36
C ALA A 149 -4.66 8.44 3.51
N ALA A 150 -4.19 9.55 4.11
CA ALA A 150 -4.94 10.26 5.14
C ALA A 150 -6.33 10.71 4.66
N ASN A 151 -6.49 11.04 3.38
CA ASN A 151 -7.76 11.46 2.78
C ASN A 151 -8.79 10.32 2.67
N PHE A 152 -8.35 9.08 2.90
CA PHE A 152 -9.15 7.85 2.78
C PHE A 152 -9.32 7.14 4.13
N GLY A 153 -9.17 7.87 5.26
CA GLY A 153 -9.38 7.35 6.59
C GLY A 153 -8.19 6.61 7.21
N VAL A 154 -7.06 6.55 6.52
CA VAL A 154 -5.81 6.00 7.06
C VAL A 154 -5.18 7.02 7.99
N PRO A 155 -4.90 6.70 9.27
CA PRO A 155 -4.37 7.66 10.23
C PRO A 155 -2.86 7.92 10.02
N GLN A 156 -2.46 8.13 8.76
CA GLN A 156 -1.05 8.26 8.34
C GLN A 156 -0.92 9.24 7.16
N ASP A 157 0.03 10.17 7.24
CA ASP A 157 0.46 10.98 6.10
C ASP A 157 1.33 10.13 5.18
N ARG A 158 0.68 9.42 4.26
CA ARG A 158 1.33 8.53 3.29
C ARG A 158 0.88 8.88 1.89
N LYS A 159 1.76 9.53 1.15
CA LYS A 159 1.52 9.86 -0.26
C LYS A 159 1.95 8.71 -1.16
N GLN A 160 1.15 8.46 -2.18
CA GLN A 160 1.35 7.42 -3.18
C GLN A 160 1.23 8.01 -4.58
N GLY A 161 2.15 7.65 -5.47
CA GLY A 161 2.03 7.88 -6.90
C GLY A 161 1.25 6.74 -7.53
N VAL A 162 0.25 7.05 -8.30
CA VAL A 162 -0.66 6.09 -8.91
C VAL A 162 -0.72 6.29 -10.41
N LEU A 163 -0.64 5.19 -11.16
CA LEU A 163 -1.03 5.11 -12.56
C LEU A 163 -2.32 4.30 -12.66
N VAL A 164 -3.31 4.85 -13.33
CA VAL A 164 -4.46 4.10 -13.82
C VAL A 164 -4.50 4.21 -15.34
N ALA A 165 -4.53 3.07 -16.00
CA ALA A 165 -4.78 2.99 -17.45
C ALA A 165 -6.04 2.16 -17.70
N LEU A 166 -6.84 2.55 -18.67
CA LEU A 166 -8.02 1.82 -19.10
C LEU A 166 -8.08 1.74 -20.63
N ALA A 167 -8.63 0.64 -21.15
CA ALA A 167 -8.98 0.55 -22.55
C ALA A 167 -9.90 1.71 -22.95
N LYS A 168 -9.76 2.20 -24.19
CA LYS A 168 -10.42 3.44 -24.65
C LYS A 168 -11.90 3.60 -24.26
N PRO A 169 -12.76 2.57 -24.35
CA PRO A 169 -14.18 2.77 -24.05
C PRO A 169 -14.47 3.17 -22.59
N TYR A 170 -13.54 2.87 -21.66
CA TYR A 170 -13.75 3.05 -20.22
C TYR A 170 -13.02 4.27 -19.67
N PHE A 171 -11.96 4.75 -20.31
CA PHE A 171 -11.12 5.83 -19.78
C PHE A 171 -11.87 7.14 -19.60
N GLU A 172 -12.78 7.48 -20.53
CA GLU A 172 -13.52 8.75 -20.48
C GLU A 172 -14.43 8.87 -19.25
N ALA A 173 -14.85 7.74 -18.71
CA ALA A 173 -15.65 7.66 -17.48
C ALA A 173 -14.80 7.69 -16.22
N PHE A 174 -13.50 7.38 -16.30
CA PHE A 174 -12.63 7.32 -15.12
C PHE A 174 -12.41 8.70 -14.49
N ARG A 175 -12.56 8.75 -13.19
CA ARG A 175 -12.19 9.90 -12.36
C ARG A 175 -11.37 9.41 -11.16
N PRO A 176 -10.22 10.04 -10.83
CA PRO A 176 -9.49 9.73 -9.60
C PRO A 176 -10.40 9.83 -8.38
N PRO A 177 -10.26 8.94 -7.39
CA PRO A 177 -11.14 8.95 -6.24
C PRO A 177 -10.99 10.26 -5.43
N ALA A 178 -12.13 10.86 -5.09
CA ALA A 178 -12.17 12.00 -4.18
C ALA A 178 -11.92 11.56 -2.73
N PRO A 179 -11.44 12.46 -1.84
CA PRO A 179 -11.34 12.18 -0.41
C PRO A 179 -12.65 11.62 0.15
N THR A 180 -12.56 10.52 0.92
CA THR A 180 -13.73 9.86 1.53
C THR A 180 -14.05 10.41 2.91
N ILE A 181 -13.14 11.19 3.51
CA ILE A 181 -13.31 11.79 4.83
C ILE A 181 -13.01 13.29 4.79
N ARG A 182 -13.63 14.05 5.68
CA ARG A 182 -13.40 15.50 5.83
C ARG A 182 -12.30 15.79 6.83
N GLU A 183 -12.23 15.03 7.91
CA GLU A 183 -11.26 15.21 8.98
C GLU A 183 -10.36 13.98 9.08
N HIS A 184 -9.05 14.19 9.14
CA HIS A 184 -8.09 13.10 9.23
C HIS A 184 -8.15 12.42 10.61
N ARG A 185 -8.15 11.10 10.61
CA ARG A 185 -8.09 10.31 11.85
C ARG A 185 -6.71 10.43 12.48
N SER A 186 -6.66 10.78 13.76
CA SER A 186 -5.39 10.89 14.49
C SER A 186 -4.86 9.53 14.96
N VAL A 187 -3.56 9.48 15.32
CA VAL A 187 -2.93 8.31 15.95
C VAL A 187 -3.60 7.97 17.26
N GLY A 188 -3.89 8.99 18.09
CA GLY A 188 -4.59 8.80 19.37
C GLY A 188 -5.95 8.15 19.20
N ALA A 189 -6.76 8.66 18.24
CA ALA A 189 -8.08 8.08 17.93
C ALA A 189 -7.99 6.66 17.35
N ALA A 190 -6.95 6.37 16.57
CA ALA A 190 -6.78 5.07 15.94
C ALA A 190 -6.29 3.99 16.90
N LEU A 191 -5.38 4.33 17.81
CA LEU A 191 -4.71 3.37 18.69
C LEU A 191 -5.22 3.41 20.13
N GLY A 192 -6.00 4.41 20.54
CA GLY A 192 -6.52 4.54 21.91
C GLY A 192 -7.13 3.27 22.46
N PRO A 193 -8.11 2.63 21.77
CA PRO A 193 -8.70 1.38 22.22
C PRO A 193 -7.67 0.25 22.43
N SER A 194 -6.72 0.10 21.51
CA SER A 194 -5.63 -0.88 21.62
C SER A 194 -4.68 -0.56 22.77
N MET A 195 -4.32 0.71 22.95
CA MET A 195 -3.46 1.16 24.05
C MET A 195 -4.10 0.94 25.42
N ALA A 196 -5.42 1.09 25.54
CA ALA A 196 -6.18 0.86 26.77
C ALA A 196 -6.33 -0.62 27.14
N SER A 197 -6.12 -1.55 26.21
CA SER A 197 -6.52 -2.96 26.33
C SER A 197 -5.91 -3.73 27.50
N ARG A 198 -4.83 -3.21 28.11
CA ARG A 198 -4.15 -3.79 29.29
C ARG A 198 -4.26 -2.91 30.53
N GLY A 199 -5.29 -2.04 30.59
CA GLY A 199 -5.58 -1.23 31.77
C GLY A 199 -4.64 -0.04 31.98
N TRP A 200 -3.99 0.44 30.93
CA TRP A 200 -3.17 1.64 31.04
C TRP A 200 -4.02 2.89 31.25
N SER A 201 -3.88 3.53 32.41
CA SER A 201 -4.72 4.64 32.87
C SER A 201 -4.48 5.97 32.16
N GLN A 202 -3.27 6.20 31.59
CA GLN A 202 -2.91 7.48 30.98
C GLN A 202 -3.18 7.52 29.46
N VAL A 203 -3.95 6.59 28.94
CA VAL A 203 -4.22 6.48 27.50
C VAL A 203 -4.88 7.73 26.92
N GLU A 204 -5.81 8.36 27.65
CA GLU A 204 -6.50 9.57 27.19
C GLU A 204 -5.53 10.77 27.09
N GLN A 205 -4.66 10.92 28.08
CA GLN A 205 -3.64 11.95 28.10
C GLN A 205 -2.67 11.79 26.92
N TRP A 206 -2.23 10.55 26.67
CA TRP A 206 -1.39 10.25 25.51
C TRP A 206 -2.14 10.50 24.20
N ALA A 207 -3.39 10.06 24.06
CA ALA A 207 -4.19 10.23 22.85
C ALA A 207 -4.42 11.71 22.50
N ALA A 208 -4.55 12.57 23.52
CA ALA A 208 -4.64 14.02 23.35
C ALA A 208 -3.33 14.60 22.75
N GLN A 209 -2.15 14.13 23.16
CA GLN A 209 -0.88 14.51 22.55
C GLN A 209 -0.72 13.91 21.15
N ALA A 210 -1.16 12.67 20.94
CA ALA A 210 -1.12 11.96 19.66
C ALA A 210 -2.24 12.38 18.70
N ASN A 211 -2.80 13.60 18.86
CA ASN A 211 -3.93 14.10 18.06
C ASN A 211 -3.49 14.64 16.70
N ARG A 212 -2.78 13.84 15.92
CA ARG A 212 -2.41 14.09 14.52
C ARG A 212 -2.20 12.79 13.77
N VAL A 213 -2.13 12.86 12.44
CA VAL A 213 -1.79 11.70 11.60
C VAL A 213 -0.37 11.22 11.86
N ALA A 214 -0.15 9.92 11.72
CA ALA A 214 1.17 9.31 11.84
C ALA A 214 2.11 9.77 10.72
N PRO A 215 3.41 9.90 10.97
CA PRO A 215 4.41 9.90 9.91
C PRO A 215 4.36 8.59 9.11
N THR A 216 4.80 8.63 7.84
CA THR A 216 4.83 7.44 6.98
C THR A 216 5.58 6.28 7.62
N LEU A 217 4.95 5.11 7.73
CA LEU A 217 5.57 3.84 8.11
C LEU A 217 6.44 3.34 6.96
N VAL A 218 7.72 3.05 7.23
CA VAL A 218 8.70 2.74 6.18
C VAL A 218 9.12 1.26 6.10
N GLY A 219 8.71 0.42 7.04
CA GLY A 219 8.94 -1.04 7.03
C GLY A 219 10.39 -1.49 7.29
N GLY A 220 11.33 -0.56 7.45
CA GLY A 220 12.75 -0.85 7.62
C GLY A 220 13.45 -1.32 6.33
N SER A 221 14.78 -1.46 6.37
CA SER A 221 15.56 -1.98 5.25
C SER A 221 15.85 -3.48 5.39
N GLU A 222 16.03 -4.19 4.27
CA GLU A 222 16.38 -5.63 4.30
C GLU A 222 17.74 -5.91 4.91
N ARG A 223 18.67 -4.95 4.86
CA ARG A 223 20.07 -5.13 5.23
C ARG A 223 20.47 -4.47 6.55
N ARG A 224 19.66 -3.61 7.14
CA ARG A 224 20.00 -2.85 8.36
C ARG A 224 18.77 -2.66 9.24
N GLY A 225 18.95 -2.89 10.54
CA GLY A 225 17.99 -2.54 11.58
C GLY A 225 16.93 -3.59 11.84
N GLY A 226 16.36 -3.49 13.04
CA GLY A 226 15.20 -4.24 13.49
C GLY A 226 13.87 -3.59 13.04
N ALA A 227 12.82 -3.92 13.76
CA ALA A 227 11.52 -3.27 13.60
C ALA A 227 11.56 -1.91 14.32
N ASP A 228 11.83 -0.83 13.58
CA ASP A 228 11.83 0.55 14.05
C ASP A 228 11.05 1.48 13.11
N LEU A 229 10.69 2.68 13.59
CA LEU A 229 9.85 3.63 12.85
C LEU A 229 10.65 4.54 11.89
N GLY A 230 11.84 4.10 11.49
CA GLY A 230 12.60 4.74 10.42
C GLY A 230 13.79 5.59 10.88
N PRO A 231 14.33 6.44 9.99
CA PRO A 231 15.51 7.25 10.25
C PRO A 231 15.27 8.32 11.33
N THR A 232 16.31 9.02 11.74
CA THR A 232 16.27 10.01 12.82
C THR A 232 15.16 11.06 12.66
N GLY A 233 14.92 11.55 11.43
CA GLY A 233 13.84 12.51 11.15
C GLY A 233 12.45 11.93 11.43
N SER A 234 12.19 10.70 10.97
CA SER A 234 10.94 9.98 11.27
C SER A 234 10.77 9.76 12.77
N ARG A 235 11.84 9.30 13.47
CA ARG A 235 11.78 9.06 14.91
C ARG A 235 11.50 10.35 15.71
N ARG A 236 12.01 11.51 15.26
CA ARG A 236 11.66 12.81 15.87
C ARG A 236 10.17 13.14 15.67
N ALA A 237 9.63 12.91 14.48
CA ALA A 237 8.22 13.12 14.22
C ALA A 237 7.33 12.22 15.10
N TRP A 238 7.71 10.95 15.29
CA TRP A 238 7.05 10.03 16.21
C TRP A 238 7.16 10.47 17.67
N ALA A 239 8.35 10.95 18.10
CA ALA A 239 8.55 11.48 19.46
C ALA A 239 7.64 12.69 19.73
N GLY A 240 7.38 13.53 18.71
CA GLY A 240 6.46 14.66 18.82
C GLY A 240 5.01 14.30 19.11
N ILE A 241 4.63 13.03 18.94
CA ILE A 241 3.32 12.46 19.30
C ILE A 241 3.43 11.46 20.46
N GLY A 242 4.50 11.53 21.25
CA GLY A 242 4.69 10.72 22.45
C GLY A 242 5.02 9.24 22.18
N VAL A 243 5.56 8.92 21.00
CA VAL A 243 5.93 7.55 20.58
C VAL A 243 7.44 7.41 20.42
N ASP A 244 8.07 6.48 21.15
CA ASP A 244 9.45 6.08 20.90
C ASP A 244 9.55 5.22 19.64
N GLY A 245 10.08 5.80 18.57
CA GLY A 245 10.26 5.14 17.28
C GLY A 245 11.53 4.30 17.14
N SER A 246 12.32 4.09 18.21
CA SER A 246 13.60 3.39 18.14
C SER A 246 13.45 1.88 17.93
N VAL A 247 12.38 1.29 18.44
CA VAL A 247 12.03 -0.13 18.31
C VAL A 247 10.52 -0.31 18.53
N LEU A 248 9.92 -1.27 17.87
CA LEU A 248 8.53 -1.67 18.14
C LEU A 248 8.45 -2.52 19.41
N ALA A 249 7.36 -2.35 20.16
CA ALA A 249 7.04 -3.20 21.31
C ALA A 249 6.54 -4.59 20.87
N ASP A 250 6.57 -5.53 21.80
CA ASP A 250 5.90 -6.84 21.62
C ASP A 250 4.47 -6.80 22.17
N ILE A 251 4.25 -5.95 23.19
CA ILE A 251 2.97 -5.76 23.87
C ILE A 251 2.70 -4.28 24.08
N VAL A 252 1.42 -3.90 24.19
CA VAL A 252 1.00 -2.54 24.53
C VAL A 252 1.26 -2.22 26.00
N PRO A 253 1.28 -0.95 26.42
CA PRO A 253 1.45 -0.55 27.81
C PRO A 253 0.47 -1.25 28.76
N GLY A 254 0.94 -1.64 29.95
CA GLY A 254 0.12 -2.15 31.02
C GLY A 254 -0.26 -1.06 32.03
N SER A 255 -1.00 -1.46 33.08
CA SER A 255 -1.43 -0.56 34.17
C SER A 255 -0.29 0.09 34.95
N ASP A 256 0.89 -0.51 34.92
CA ASP A 256 2.12 -0.08 35.57
C ASP A 256 2.95 0.90 34.74
N PHE A 257 2.63 1.12 33.47
CA PHE A 257 3.39 2.03 32.62
C PHE A 257 3.09 3.49 32.95
N ILE A 258 4.14 4.24 33.29
CA ILE A 258 4.07 5.69 33.52
C ILE A 258 4.50 6.43 32.28
N TRP A 259 3.57 7.19 31.70
CA TRP A 259 3.83 8.02 30.53
C TRP A 259 4.40 9.39 30.95
N ALA A 260 5.62 9.63 30.64
CA ALA A 260 6.39 10.82 31.01
C ALA A 260 7.34 11.22 29.87
N PRO A 261 6.81 11.74 28.73
CA PRO A 261 7.58 12.01 27.52
C PRO A 261 8.70 13.04 27.73
N GLU A 262 8.60 13.88 28.75
CA GLU A 262 9.66 14.83 29.20
C GLU A 262 10.92 14.11 29.68
N GLN A 263 10.83 12.87 30.14
CA GLN A 263 11.98 12.02 30.52
C GLN A 263 12.66 11.36 29.31
N GLY A 264 12.24 11.71 28.10
CA GLY A 264 12.75 11.15 26.86
C GLY A 264 12.14 9.80 26.52
N ARG A 265 12.90 8.94 25.80
CA ARG A 265 12.39 7.69 25.22
C ARG A 265 11.81 6.70 26.23
N SER A 266 12.35 6.64 27.43
CA SER A 266 11.88 5.72 28.48
C SER A 266 10.46 6.05 28.95
N GLY A 267 10.07 7.32 28.89
CA GLY A 267 8.73 7.78 29.23
C GLY A 267 7.74 7.81 28.07
N MET A 268 8.14 7.41 26.85
CA MET A 268 7.27 7.36 25.70
C MET A 268 6.74 5.95 25.45
N VAL A 269 5.54 5.85 24.88
CA VAL A 269 4.98 4.56 24.44
C VAL A 269 5.73 4.03 23.22
N ARG A 270 5.72 2.72 23.05
CA ARG A 270 6.13 2.04 21.82
C ARG A 270 4.93 1.35 21.22
N ILE A 271 4.75 1.46 19.92
CA ILE A 271 3.68 0.75 19.22
C ILE A 271 4.12 -0.67 18.87
N THR A 272 3.15 -1.58 18.78
CA THR A 272 3.37 -2.95 18.31
C THR A 272 3.28 -3.05 16.80
N VAL A 273 3.62 -4.22 16.23
CA VAL A 273 3.41 -4.48 14.80
C VAL A 273 1.93 -4.43 14.45
N ASP A 274 1.06 -4.96 15.29
CA ASP A 274 -0.39 -4.96 15.07
C ASP A 274 -0.95 -3.53 15.10
N GLN A 275 -0.44 -2.68 15.97
CA GLN A 275 -0.78 -1.25 15.97
C GLN A 275 -0.26 -0.51 14.72
N ALA A 276 0.95 -0.86 14.24
CA ALA A 276 1.44 -0.35 12.97
C ALA A 276 0.53 -0.78 11.79
N ALA A 277 -0.01 -2.00 11.83
CA ALA A 277 -0.97 -2.48 10.85
C ALA A 277 -2.30 -1.69 10.88
N LEU A 278 -2.80 -1.36 12.07
CA LEU A 278 -3.96 -0.47 12.23
C LEU A 278 -3.71 0.93 11.64
N LEU A 279 -2.51 1.48 11.85
CA LEU A 279 -2.11 2.78 11.27
C LEU A 279 -1.92 2.71 9.75
N GLN A 280 -1.72 1.53 9.19
CA GLN A 280 -1.66 1.30 7.75
C GLN A 280 -3.07 1.05 7.14
N GLY A 281 -4.09 0.91 7.99
CA GLY A 281 -5.47 0.70 7.58
C GLY A 281 -5.85 -0.78 7.38
N PHE A 282 -5.02 -1.72 7.86
CA PHE A 282 -5.42 -3.12 7.91
C PHE A 282 -6.46 -3.34 9.02
N PRO A 283 -7.41 -4.25 8.82
CA PRO A 283 -8.35 -4.63 9.87
C PRO A 283 -7.64 -5.47 10.96
N PRO A 284 -8.13 -5.46 12.22
CA PRO A 284 -7.46 -6.13 13.35
C PRO A 284 -7.27 -7.65 13.17
N GLU A 285 -8.15 -8.29 12.41
CA GLU A 285 -8.12 -9.72 12.11
C GLU A 285 -7.04 -10.09 11.09
N TRP A 286 -6.51 -9.14 10.31
CA TRP A 286 -5.47 -9.43 9.32
C TRP A 286 -4.14 -9.79 9.99
N LYS A 287 -3.68 -11.02 9.77
CA LYS A 287 -2.47 -11.55 10.38
C LYS A 287 -1.30 -11.53 9.40
N PHE A 288 -0.11 -11.27 9.91
CA PHE A 288 1.12 -11.25 9.13
C PHE A 288 1.99 -12.46 9.50
N ALA A 289 2.43 -13.23 8.53
CA ALA A 289 3.34 -14.35 8.73
C ALA A 289 4.76 -13.88 9.05
N GLY A 290 5.54 -14.74 9.70
CA GLY A 290 6.94 -14.50 10.03
C GLY A 290 7.17 -13.87 11.40
N LYS A 291 8.46 -13.59 11.71
CA LYS A 291 8.88 -12.95 12.97
C LYS A 291 8.65 -11.43 12.92
N LYS A 292 8.72 -10.75 14.05
CA LYS A 292 8.45 -9.32 14.27
C LYS A 292 8.98 -8.40 13.16
N THR A 293 10.26 -8.52 12.80
CA THR A 293 10.86 -7.66 11.75
C THR A 293 10.27 -7.94 10.37
N ALA A 294 10.01 -9.20 10.03
CA ALA A 294 9.39 -9.57 8.76
C ALA A 294 7.93 -9.11 8.69
N ARG A 295 7.17 -9.24 9.78
CA ARG A 295 5.80 -8.73 9.91
C ARG A 295 5.77 -7.20 9.73
N TYR A 296 6.62 -6.47 10.46
CA TYR A 296 6.66 -5.01 10.36
C TYR A 296 7.08 -4.53 8.95
N ARG A 297 8.00 -5.24 8.30
CA ARG A 297 8.40 -4.92 6.93
C ARG A 297 7.24 -5.04 5.96
N GLN A 298 6.46 -6.10 6.07
CA GLN A 298 5.24 -6.28 5.28
C GLN A 298 4.25 -5.14 5.50
N VAL A 299 3.98 -4.78 6.76
CA VAL A 299 3.11 -3.65 7.10
C VAL A 299 3.58 -2.34 6.46
N GLY A 300 4.85 -1.98 6.65
CA GLY A 300 5.36 -0.69 6.19
C GLY A 300 5.47 -0.56 4.67
N HIS A 301 5.62 -1.69 3.95
CA HIS A 301 5.68 -1.69 2.49
C HIS A 301 4.30 -1.78 1.83
N ALA A 302 3.29 -2.26 2.53
CA ALA A 302 1.96 -2.44 1.96
C ALA A 302 1.33 -1.13 1.49
N SER A 303 0.58 -1.19 0.40
CA SER A 303 -0.41 -0.17 0.07
C SER A 303 -1.56 -0.23 1.10
N PRO A 304 -2.05 0.92 1.62
CA PRO A 304 -3.15 0.92 2.56
C PRO A 304 -4.46 0.38 1.94
N PRO A 305 -5.13 -0.61 2.56
CA PRO A 305 -6.37 -1.16 2.03
C PRO A 305 -7.46 -0.13 1.72
N PRO A 306 -7.67 0.93 2.54
CA PRO A 306 -8.66 1.96 2.21
C PRO A 306 -8.37 2.72 0.92
N VAL A 307 -7.09 2.92 0.55
CA VAL A 307 -6.70 3.52 -0.73
C VAL A 307 -6.98 2.56 -1.87
N GLY A 308 -6.61 1.28 -1.71
CA GLY A 308 -6.93 0.22 -2.68
C GLY A 308 -8.44 0.13 -2.95
N LYS A 309 -9.26 0.21 -1.88
CA LYS A 309 -10.72 0.24 -2.00
C LYS A 309 -11.22 1.45 -2.79
N ALA A 310 -10.73 2.65 -2.49
CA ALA A 310 -11.15 3.87 -3.19
C ALA A 310 -10.76 3.83 -4.68
N LEU A 311 -9.56 3.35 -5.00
CA LEU A 311 -9.11 3.14 -6.38
C LEU A 311 -9.94 2.07 -7.10
N GLY A 312 -10.20 0.95 -6.44
CA GLY A 312 -11.06 -0.12 -6.98
C GLY A 312 -12.46 0.37 -7.32
N LEU A 313 -13.11 1.10 -6.42
CA LEU A 313 -14.43 1.67 -6.66
C LEU A 313 -14.43 2.66 -7.85
N ALA A 314 -13.39 3.50 -7.98
CA ALA A 314 -13.27 4.44 -9.09
C ALA A 314 -13.07 3.71 -10.44
N ILE A 315 -12.27 2.65 -10.46
CA ILE A 315 -12.07 1.81 -11.65
C ILE A 315 -13.35 1.06 -11.98
N GLN A 316 -14.00 0.45 -11.00
CA GLN A 316 -15.27 -0.28 -11.19
C GLN A 316 -16.37 0.62 -11.76
N ALA A 317 -16.49 1.86 -11.26
CA ALA A 317 -17.42 2.83 -11.80
C ALA A 317 -17.18 3.08 -13.29
N ALA A 318 -15.91 3.28 -13.69
CA ALA A 318 -15.55 3.48 -15.09
C ALA A 318 -15.83 2.24 -15.97
N LEU A 319 -15.61 1.03 -15.44
CA LEU A 319 -15.88 -0.22 -16.16
C LEU A 319 -17.37 -0.49 -16.34
N ASN A 320 -18.22 0.03 -15.46
CA ASN A 320 -19.67 -0.16 -15.48
C ASN A 320 -20.43 0.92 -16.28
N GLU A 321 -19.79 2.02 -16.67
CA GLU A 321 -20.46 3.04 -17.48
C GLU A 321 -20.84 2.50 -18.86
N PRO A 322 -22.09 2.73 -19.32
CA PRO A 322 -22.51 2.31 -20.65
C PRO A 322 -21.65 3.03 -21.70
N LYS A 323 -21.08 2.26 -22.62
CA LYS A 323 -20.35 2.77 -23.78
C LYS A 323 -21.22 3.80 -24.46
N SER A 324 -20.86 5.08 -24.43
CA SER A 324 -21.44 6.04 -25.35
C SER A 324 -21.08 5.59 -26.77
N VAL A 325 -22.04 5.12 -27.51
CA VAL A 325 -21.90 4.87 -28.94
C VAL A 325 -21.67 6.25 -29.56
N VAL A 326 -20.40 6.59 -29.79
CA VAL A 326 -20.09 7.68 -30.69
C VAL A 326 -20.51 7.18 -32.07
N ALA A 327 -21.70 7.59 -32.51
CA ALA A 327 -22.09 7.46 -33.89
C ALA A 327 -21.02 8.20 -34.72
N GLY A 328 -20.24 7.43 -35.48
CA GLY A 328 -19.27 7.92 -36.46
C GLY A 328 -19.94 8.55 -37.64
#